data_195fde2b93ea63e716957c8cc73bd21a
#
_entry.id   195fde2b93ea63e716957c8cc73bd21a
#
_cell.length_a   1.000
_cell.length_b   1.000
_cell.length_c   1.000
_cell.angle_alpha   90.00
_cell.angle_beta   90.00
_cell.angle_gamma   90.00
#
_symmetry.space_group_name_H-M   'P 1'
#
loop_
_entity.id
_entity.type
_entity.pdbx_description
1 polymer ?
#
loop_
_entity_poly.entity_id
_entity_poly.type
_entity_poly.pdbx_seq_one_letter_code
_entity_poly.pdbx_strand_id
1 'polypeptide(L)'
;MDREILEEKVYYYTNVIEDPKKLVEAIENDNKDPWGEWMACSGQAYVYGTDKNIVESVENDYIYKTLQKAFDDVARDYAKAQGITDEPKLFPQYPIKKYMPGTYMGAHFDQQEGDERLKVSFVMYLNDDYEGGEISFTIASPEGVLTQPSPESDFEEAKNNGNYSFYVKPKAGSIIVFPPSPPYHHTAHLVKSGEKIMVPQHWIH
;
A
#
# COMPACT_ATOMS: atom_id res chain seq x y z
N MET A 1 -3.11 -11.19 14.10
CA MET A 1 -3.51 -9.93 13.44
C MET A 1 -4.03 -8.97 14.49
N ASP A 2 -3.41 -7.82 14.59
CA ASP A 2 -3.76 -6.74 15.51
C ASP A 2 -4.21 -5.54 14.68
N ARG A 3 -5.20 -4.79 15.17
CA ARG A 3 -5.80 -3.67 14.45
C ARG A 3 -5.65 -2.38 15.26
N GLU A 4 -5.13 -1.35 14.62
CA GLU A 4 -5.08 0.03 15.11
C GLU A 4 -5.95 0.91 14.20
N ILE A 5 -6.76 1.78 14.80
CA ILE A 5 -7.57 2.76 14.08
C ILE A 5 -6.78 4.08 14.10
N LEU A 6 -6.28 4.48 12.95
CA LEU A 6 -5.50 5.71 12.80
C LEU A 6 -6.41 6.92 12.59
N GLU A 7 -7.51 6.72 11.88
CA GLU A 7 -8.56 7.69 11.60
C GLU A 7 -9.88 6.93 11.38
N GLU A 8 -11.03 7.60 11.30
CA GLU A 8 -12.37 6.98 11.21
C GLU A 8 -12.46 5.81 10.22
N LYS A 9 -11.81 5.93 9.06
CA LYS A 9 -11.82 4.92 7.99
C LYS A 9 -10.44 4.45 7.56
N VAL A 10 -9.39 4.80 8.31
CA VAL A 10 -8.03 4.36 8.01
C VAL A 10 -7.54 3.46 9.13
N TYR A 11 -7.31 2.21 8.79
CA TYR A 11 -6.94 1.16 9.73
C TYR A 11 -5.58 0.58 9.39
N TYR A 12 -4.79 0.32 10.41
CA TYR A 12 -3.50 -0.32 10.28
C TYR A 12 -3.50 -1.68 10.97
N TYR A 13 -3.23 -2.70 10.19
CA TYR A 13 -3.20 -4.09 10.65
C TYR A 13 -1.77 -4.58 10.71
N THR A 14 -1.34 -5.12 11.85
CA THR A 14 -0.03 -5.75 12.04
C THR A 14 -0.17 -7.24 12.28
N ASN A 15 0.93 -7.98 12.14
CA ASN A 15 0.93 -9.44 12.31
C ASN A 15 -0.10 -10.14 11.40
N VAL A 16 -0.28 -9.63 10.18
CA VAL A 16 -1.21 -10.21 9.19
C VAL A 16 -0.57 -11.44 8.52
N ILE A 17 0.72 -11.35 8.23
CA ILE A 17 1.53 -12.46 7.72
C ILE A 17 2.35 -13.01 8.88
N GLU A 18 2.29 -14.32 9.10
CA GLU A 18 3.02 -15.01 10.18
C GLU A 18 4.54 -14.97 9.97
N ASP A 19 4.99 -15.21 8.75
CA ASP A 19 6.40 -15.18 8.36
C ASP A 19 6.60 -14.38 7.06
N PRO A 20 6.66 -13.03 7.15
CA PRO A 20 6.84 -12.18 5.97
C PRO A 20 8.15 -12.47 5.24
N LYS A 21 9.22 -12.81 5.97
CA LYS A 21 10.51 -13.12 5.36
C LYS A 21 10.45 -14.35 4.47
N LYS A 22 9.82 -15.42 4.96
CA LYS A 22 9.60 -16.64 4.16
C LYS A 22 8.76 -16.35 2.91
N LEU A 23 7.76 -15.48 3.03
CA LEU A 23 6.94 -15.08 1.89
C LEU A 23 7.78 -14.32 0.86
N VAL A 24 8.62 -13.37 1.29
CA VAL A 24 9.54 -12.65 0.39
C VAL A 24 10.51 -13.61 -0.28
N GLU A 25 11.12 -14.53 0.46
CA GLU A 25 12.01 -15.55 -0.11
C GLU A 25 11.31 -16.42 -1.18
N ALA A 26 10.05 -16.78 -0.94
CA ALA A 26 9.26 -17.54 -1.92
C ALA A 26 8.98 -16.71 -3.19
N ILE A 27 8.64 -15.43 -3.03
CA ILE A 27 8.41 -14.49 -4.14
C ILE A 27 9.68 -14.29 -4.97
N GLU A 28 10.83 -14.13 -4.33
CA GLU A 28 12.13 -13.98 -5.02
C GLU A 28 12.51 -15.22 -5.81
N ASN A 29 12.22 -16.40 -5.28
CA ASN A 29 12.52 -17.68 -5.92
C ASN A 29 11.46 -18.13 -6.94
N ASP A 30 10.35 -17.41 -7.05
CA ASP A 30 9.34 -17.73 -8.05
C ASP A 30 9.79 -17.31 -9.46
N ASN A 31 10.01 -18.31 -10.31
CA ASN A 31 10.47 -18.12 -11.69
C ASN A 31 9.33 -18.11 -12.72
N LYS A 32 8.09 -18.32 -12.28
CA LYS A 32 6.93 -18.34 -13.18
C LYS A 32 6.60 -16.95 -13.68
N ASP A 33 6.55 -16.01 -12.74
CA ASP A 33 6.25 -14.62 -13.02
C ASP A 33 7.54 -13.79 -12.83
N PRO A 34 8.27 -13.47 -13.91
CA PRO A 34 9.53 -12.76 -13.79
C PRO A 34 9.31 -11.31 -13.33
N TRP A 35 10.31 -10.76 -12.66
CA TRP A 35 10.34 -9.33 -12.36
C TRP A 35 10.45 -8.53 -13.65
N GLY A 36 9.54 -7.58 -13.86
CA GLY A 36 9.58 -6.59 -14.92
C GLY A 36 10.05 -5.23 -14.41
N GLU A 37 10.59 -4.41 -15.29
CA GLU A 37 10.85 -3.01 -14.96
C GLU A 37 9.52 -2.27 -14.80
N TRP A 38 9.39 -1.50 -13.73
CA TRP A 38 8.24 -0.66 -13.50
C TRP A 38 8.68 0.77 -13.28
N MET A 39 8.13 1.67 -14.08
CA MET A 39 8.39 3.11 -13.98
C MET A 39 7.07 3.86 -14.12
N ALA A 40 6.79 4.75 -13.20
CA ALA A 40 5.74 5.74 -13.32
C ALA A 40 6.33 7.13 -13.08
N CYS A 41 6.41 7.92 -14.14
CA CYS A 41 6.79 9.33 -14.09
C CYS A 41 5.56 10.15 -14.46
N SER A 42 4.88 10.68 -13.48
CA SER A 42 3.89 11.74 -13.64
C SER A 42 4.31 12.89 -12.73
N GLY A 43 3.91 14.12 -13.02
CA GLY A 43 4.43 15.33 -12.36
C GLY A 43 4.51 15.37 -10.83
N GLN A 44 4.06 14.32 -10.15
CA GLN A 44 4.09 14.18 -8.69
C GLN A 44 4.64 12.83 -8.22
N ALA A 45 5.01 11.93 -9.13
CA ALA A 45 5.52 10.63 -8.78
C ALA A 45 6.80 10.34 -9.54
N TYR A 46 7.84 9.92 -8.82
CA TYR A 46 9.02 9.32 -9.39
C TYR A 46 9.15 7.93 -8.81
N VAL A 47 8.64 6.96 -9.55
CA VAL A 47 8.69 5.56 -9.16
C VAL A 47 9.58 4.83 -10.16
N TYR A 48 10.64 4.26 -9.64
CA TYR A 48 11.54 3.37 -10.36
C TYR A 48 11.70 2.09 -9.54
N GLY A 49 11.51 0.97 -10.19
CA GLY A 49 11.64 -0.30 -9.51
C GLY A 49 11.31 -1.47 -10.41
N THR A 50 10.99 -2.56 -9.79
CA THR A 50 10.51 -3.75 -10.49
C THR A 50 9.16 -4.19 -9.95
N ASP A 51 8.36 -4.81 -10.79
CA ASP A 51 7.13 -5.44 -10.37
C ASP A 51 7.01 -6.87 -10.90
N LYS A 52 6.18 -7.65 -10.23
CA LYS A 52 5.77 -8.99 -10.67
C LYS A 52 4.30 -9.17 -10.27
N ASN A 53 3.54 -9.86 -11.08
CA ASN A 53 2.12 -10.05 -10.84
C ASN A 53 1.81 -11.50 -10.52
N ILE A 54 1.47 -11.80 -9.29
CA ILE A 54 1.10 -13.14 -8.85
C ILE A 54 -0.34 -13.44 -9.22
N VAL A 55 -0.53 -14.40 -10.12
CA VAL A 55 -1.82 -14.94 -10.53
C VAL A 55 -1.92 -16.39 -10.03
N GLU A 56 -3.12 -16.83 -9.68
CA GLU A 56 -3.34 -18.19 -9.17
C GLU A 56 -2.76 -19.27 -10.10
N SER A 57 -1.91 -20.10 -9.56
CA SER A 57 -1.35 -21.27 -10.25
C SER A 57 -0.85 -22.32 -9.24
N VAL A 58 -0.61 -23.53 -9.73
CA VAL A 58 -0.06 -24.59 -8.89
C VAL A 58 1.37 -24.29 -8.45
N GLU A 59 2.14 -23.65 -9.30
CA GLU A 59 3.56 -23.35 -9.04
C GLU A 59 3.76 -22.30 -7.96
N ASN A 60 2.86 -21.32 -7.86
CA ASN A 60 2.93 -20.26 -6.86
C ASN A 60 1.83 -20.36 -5.78
N ASP A 61 1.23 -21.53 -5.61
CA ASP A 61 0.08 -21.77 -4.73
C ASP A 61 0.30 -21.24 -3.30
N TYR A 62 1.51 -21.44 -2.74
CA TYR A 62 1.86 -20.91 -1.42
C TYR A 62 1.81 -19.38 -1.37
N ILE A 63 2.39 -18.70 -2.36
CA ILE A 63 2.43 -17.23 -2.43
C ILE A 63 1.01 -16.70 -2.57
N TYR A 64 0.30 -17.21 -3.60
CA TYR A 64 -1.05 -16.77 -3.91
C TYR A 64 -2.01 -16.95 -2.72
N LYS A 65 -2.07 -18.14 -2.13
CA LYS A 65 -2.97 -18.43 -0.99
C LYS A 65 -2.61 -17.66 0.27
N THR A 66 -1.31 -17.41 0.50
CA THR A 66 -0.89 -16.59 1.64
C THR A 66 -1.37 -15.15 1.49
N LEU A 67 -1.18 -14.55 0.31
CA LEU A 67 -1.67 -13.20 0.03
C LEU A 67 -3.19 -13.13 0.06
N GLN A 68 -3.87 -14.07 -0.62
CA GLN A 68 -5.32 -14.14 -0.65
C GLN A 68 -5.91 -14.20 0.76
N LYS A 69 -5.43 -15.13 1.59
CA LYS A 69 -5.91 -15.27 2.97
C LYS A 69 -5.72 -13.98 3.77
N ALA A 70 -4.55 -13.36 3.65
CA ALA A 70 -4.22 -12.15 4.38
C ALA A 70 -5.14 -10.98 4.02
N PHE A 71 -5.35 -10.75 2.73
CA PHE A 71 -6.24 -9.69 2.27
C PHE A 71 -7.72 -10.00 2.58
N ASP A 72 -8.17 -11.23 2.42
CA ASP A 72 -9.54 -11.64 2.74
C ASP A 72 -9.86 -11.46 4.23
N ASP A 73 -8.95 -11.87 5.12
CA ASP A 73 -9.14 -11.73 6.57
C ASP A 73 -9.24 -10.26 6.98
N VAL A 74 -8.36 -9.42 6.44
CA VAL A 74 -8.35 -7.97 6.69
C VAL A 74 -9.60 -7.30 6.10
N ALA A 75 -9.98 -7.65 4.86
CA ALA A 75 -11.15 -7.07 4.21
C ALA A 75 -12.45 -7.37 4.98
N ARG A 76 -12.62 -8.60 5.47
CA ARG A 76 -13.78 -8.98 6.30
C ARG A 76 -13.81 -8.27 7.65
N ASP A 77 -12.65 -8.15 8.32
CA ASP A 77 -12.57 -7.41 9.59
C ASP A 77 -12.88 -5.92 9.40
N TYR A 78 -12.31 -5.32 8.34
CA TYR A 78 -12.59 -3.92 7.97
C TYR A 78 -14.06 -3.71 7.62
N ALA A 79 -14.65 -4.58 6.79
CA ALA A 79 -16.08 -4.54 6.44
C ALA A 79 -16.96 -4.55 7.70
N LYS A 80 -16.71 -5.50 8.59
CA LYS A 80 -17.43 -5.61 9.86
C LYS A 80 -17.29 -4.34 10.72
N ALA A 81 -16.09 -3.80 10.82
CA ALA A 81 -15.82 -2.61 11.62
C ALA A 81 -16.47 -1.34 11.04
N GLN A 82 -16.58 -1.26 9.71
CA GLN A 82 -17.21 -0.13 9.00
C GLN A 82 -18.71 -0.32 8.73
N GLY A 83 -19.30 -1.45 9.16
CA GLY A 83 -20.72 -1.75 8.90
C GLY A 83 -21.03 -1.98 7.42
N ILE A 84 -20.05 -2.38 6.62
CA ILE A 84 -20.22 -2.75 5.20
C ILE A 84 -20.79 -4.16 5.16
N THR A 85 -21.93 -4.33 4.51
CA THR A 85 -22.65 -5.61 4.44
C THR A 85 -22.30 -6.45 3.22
N ASP A 86 -21.69 -5.84 2.20
CA ASP A 86 -21.28 -6.55 1.00
C ASP A 86 -20.08 -7.45 1.29
N GLU A 87 -20.07 -8.63 0.68
CA GLU A 87 -18.90 -9.50 0.73
C GLU A 87 -17.72 -8.86 -0.01
N PRO A 88 -16.52 -8.86 0.58
CA PRO A 88 -15.34 -8.33 -0.08
C PRO A 88 -15.05 -9.05 -1.41
N LYS A 89 -14.87 -8.28 -2.47
CA LYS A 89 -14.47 -8.78 -3.78
C LYS A 89 -13.17 -8.10 -4.18
N LEU A 90 -12.07 -8.82 -4.03
CA LEU A 90 -10.73 -8.32 -4.35
C LEU A 90 -10.37 -8.62 -5.81
N PHE A 91 -9.42 -7.88 -6.37
CA PHE A 91 -8.83 -8.27 -7.64
C PHE A 91 -8.19 -9.66 -7.54
N PRO A 92 -8.34 -10.52 -8.57
CA PRO A 92 -7.85 -11.90 -8.53
C PRO A 92 -6.34 -12.04 -8.76
N GLN A 93 -5.59 -10.98 -8.63
CA GLN A 93 -4.15 -10.93 -8.83
C GLN A 93 -3.49 -10.02 -7.80
N TYR A 94 -2.22 -10.28 -7.51
CA TYR A 94 -1.45 -9.54 -6.52
C TYR A 94 -0.21 -8.94 -7.19
N PRO A 95 -0.25 -7.65 -7.57
CA PRO A 95 0.91 -6.95 -8.10
C PRO A 95 1.90 -6.68 -6.96
N ILE A 96 3.04 -7.33 -6.97
CA ILE A 96 4.11 -7.08 -6.02
C ILE A 96 5.04 -6.04 -6.59
N LYS A 97 5.34 -5.00 -5.84
CA LYS A 97 6.16 -3.88 -6.27
C LYS A 97 7.37 -3.73 -5.37
N LYS A 98 8.54 -3.60 -5.97
CA LYS A 98 9.78 -3.19 -5.31
C LYS A 98 10.06 -1.73 -5.63
N TYR A 99 10.18 -0.92 -4.60
CA TYR A 99 10.60 0.48 -4.70
C TYR A 99 12.08 0.54 -4.37
N MET A 100 12.85 1.03 -5.35
CA MET A 100 14.29 1.22 -5.20
C MET A 100 14.60 2.55 -4.48
N PRO A 101 15.81 2.73 -3.93
CA PRO A 101 16.21 4.02 -3.39
C PRO A 101 16.03 5.16 -4.39
N GLY A 102 15.54 6.29 -3.93
CA GLY A 102 15.21 7.45 -4.74
C GLY A 102 13.76 7.49 -5.23
N THR A 103 12.96 6.46 -4.96
CA THR A 103 11.55 6.41 -5.40
C THR A 103 10.60 6.97 -4.35
N TYR A 104 9.57 7.63 -4.84
CA TYR A 104 8.48 8.19 -4.04
C TYR A 104 7.21 8.34 -4.89
N MET A 105 6.07 8.45 -4.25
CA MET A 105 4.81 8.81 -4.90
C MET A 105 4.13 9.92 -4.10
N GLY A 106 3.97 11.09 -4.73
CA GLY A 106 3.34 12.25 -4.12
C GLY A 106 1.89 12.01 -3.74
N ALA A 107 1.28 12.98 -3.07
CA ALA A 107 -0.09 12.88 -2.59
C ALA A 107 -1.07 12.58 -3.73
N HIS A 108 -1.79 11.49 -3.60
CA HIS A 108 -2.79 11.04 -4.56
C HIS A 108 -3.91 10.28 -3.84
N PHE A 109 -4.94 9.95 -4.57
CA PHE A 109 -5.94 8.96 -4.19
C PHE A 109 -6.03 7.93 -5.32
N ASP A 110 -6.37 6.69 -4.98
CA ASP A 110 -6.32 5.58 -5.93
C ASP A 110 -7.44 5.62 -6.97
N GLN A 111 -8.58 6.18 -6.58
CA GLN A 111 -9.74 6.31 -7.45
C GLN A 111 -9.57 7.50 -8.39
N GLN A 112 -9.57 7.23 -9.69
CA GLN A 112 -9.56 8.29 -10.70
C GLN A 112 -10.94 8.94 -10.81
N GLU A 113 -10.97 10.21 -11.21
CA GLU A 113 -12.23 10.93 -11.44
C GLU A 113 -13.08 10.21 -12.49
N GLY A 114 -14.33 9.93 -12.14
CA GLY A 114 -15.27 9.19 -13.00
C GLY A 114 -15.11 7.67 -12.98
N ASP A 115 -14.20 7.12 -12.19
CA ASP A 115 -14.03 5.69 -12.01
C ASP A 115 -14.44 5.26 -10.58
N GLU A 116 -15.67 4.80 -10.43
CA GLU A 116 -16.22 4.38 -9.13
C GLU A 116 -16.06 2.88 -8.86
N ARG A 117 -15.15 2.20 -9.55
CA ARG A 117 -14.97 0.74 -9.39
C ARG A 117 -14.36 0.35 -8.05
N LEU A 118 -13.56 1.22 -7.46
CA LEU A 118 -12.85 0.92 -6.22
C LEU A 118 -13.72 1.27 -5.01
N LYS A 119 -13.80 0.36 -4.05
CA LYS A 119 -14.55 0.53 -2.79
C LYS A 119 -13.63 0.75 -1.59
N VAL A 120 -12.53 0.00 -1.52
CA VAL A 120 -11.53 0.07 -0.46
C VAL A 120 -10.15 -0.19 -1.06
N SER A 121 -9.16 0.55 -0.60
CA SER A 121 -7.75 0.36 -0.92
C SER A 121 -7.01 -0.33 0.22
N PHE A 122 -6.08 -1.19 -0.15
CA PHE A 122 -5.19 -1.90 0.76
C PHE A 122 -3.75 -1.78 0.25
N VAL A 123 -2.82 -1.55 1.17
CA VAL A 123 -1.38 -1.64 0.87
C VAL A 123 -0.75 -2.55 1.91
N MET A 124 -0.28 -3.72 1.45
CA MET A 124 0.50 -4.65 2.27
C MET A 124 1.98 -4.33 2.13
N TYR A 125 2.72 -4.41 3.23
CA TYR A 125 4.16 -4.25 3.28
C TYR A 125 4.79 -5.59 3.66
N LEU A 126 5.71 -6.07 2.83
CA LEU A 126 6.30 -7.40 2.99
C LEU A 126 7.62 -7.36 3.76
N ASN A 127 8.28 -6.20 3.80
CA ASN A 127 9.53 -6.00 4.53
C ASN A 127 9.57 -4.65 5.23
N ASP A 128 10.53 -4.43 6.10
CA ASP A 128 10.77 -3.18 6.84
C ASP A 128 12.26 -2.86 7.03
N ASP A 129 13.14 -3.57 6.32
CA ASP A 129 14.58 -3.43 6.34
C ASP A 129 15.10 -2.38 5.33
N TYR A 130 14.36 -1.28 5.19
CA TYR A 130 14.69 -0.12 4.36
C TYR A 130 14.57 1.18 5.19
N GLU A 131 15.21 2.25 4.73
CA GLU A 131 15.10 3.59 5.30
C GLU A 131 14.19 4.49 4.45
N GLY A 132 13.46 5.39 5.10
CA GLY A 132 12.43 6.19 4.46
C GLY A 132 11.19 5.36 4.13
N GLY A 133 10.50 5.71 3.06
CA GLY A 133 9.38 4.93 2.52
C GLY A 133 8.14 4.85 3.42
N GLU A 134 7.99 5.79 4.37
CA GLU A 134 6.78 5.95 5.17
C GLU A 134 5.57 6.19 4.26
N ILE A 135 4.37 5.94 4.78
CA ILE A 135 3.12 6.41 4.18
C ILE A 135 2.49 7.44 5.11
N SER A 136 2.06 8.56 4.53
CA SER A 136 1.31 9.57 5.25
C SER A 136 -0.03 9.84 4.60
N PHE A 137 -0.96 10.35 5.39
CA PHE A 137 -2.29 10.75 4.93
C PHE A 137 -2.50 12.24 5.21
N THR A 138 -3.04 12.92 4.20
CA THR A 138 -3.50 14.30 4.31
C THR A 138 -5.01 14.26 4.19
N ILE A 139 -5.70 14.44 5.30
CA ILE A 139 -7.15 14.62 5.27
C ILE A 139 -7.36 16.11 5.00
N ALA A 140 -7.99 16.44 3.88
CA ALA A 140 -8.14 17.81 3.40
C ALA A 140 -8.68 18.74 4.49
N SER A 141 -8.02 19.89 4.66
CA SER A 141 -8.62 21.00 5.39
C SER A 141 -9.89 21.45 4.63
N PRO A 142 -10.91 21.99 5.30
CA PRO A 142 -12.09 22.53 4.65
C PRO A 142 -11.80 23.62 3.61
N GLU A 143 -10.59 24.13 3.59
CA GLU A 143 -10.13 25.21 2.70
C GLU A 143 -9.52 24.73 1.39
N GLY A 144 -9.40 23.41 1.19
CA GLY A 144 -9.04 22.80 -0.11
C GLY A 144 -7.60 23.00 -0.58
N VAL A 145 -6.75 23.66 0.20
CA VAL A 145 -5.35 23.89 -0.16
C VAL A 145 -4.50 22.77 0.43
N LEU A 146 -4.23 21.76 -0.37
CA LEU A 146 -3.20 20.78 -0.06
C LEU A 146 -1.84 21.45 -0.38
N THR A 147 -1.18 22.00 0.62
CA THR A 147 0.25 22.27 0.51
C THR A 147 0.95 20.91 0.55
N GLN A 148 1.25 20.40 -0.63
CA GLN A 148 1.98 19.14 -0.73
C GLN A 148 3.45 19.43 -0.41
N PRO A 149 4.07 18.66 0.51
CA PRO A 149 5.51 18.69 0.62
C PRO A 149 6.11 18.21 -0.70
N SER A 150 7.30 18.70 -1.02
CA SER A 150 8.04 18.14 -2.14
C SER A 150 8.19 16.62 -1.93
N PRO A 151 7.79 15.79 -2.90
CA PRO A 151 7.95 14.34 -2.77
C PRO A 151 9.44 13.94 -2.63
N GLU A 152 10.35 14.80 -3.05
CA GLU A 152 11.81 14.63 -2.91
C GLU A 152 12.30 14.97 -1.51
N SER A 153 11.48 15.62 -0.68
CA SER A 153 11.89 15.91 0.69
C SER A 153 11.89 14.65 1.53
N ASP A 154 12.92 14.53 2.35
CA ASP A 154 12.98 13.58 3.44
C ASP A 154 11.66 13.63 4.24
N PHE A 155 11.20 12.48 4.70
CA PHE A 155 9.99 12.41 5.52
C PHE A 155 10.04 13.36 6.73
N GLU A 156 11.19 13.46 7.43
CA GLU A 156 11.33 14.38 8.57
C GLU A 156 11.22 15.85 8.16
N GLU A 157 11.75 16.21 6.99
CA GLU A 157 11.58 17.56 6.44
C GLU A 157 10.12 17.79 6.05
N ALA A 158 9.51 16.82 5.37
CA ALA A 158 8.11 16.89 4.97
C ALA A 158 7.15 16.95 6.18
N LYS A 159 7.45 16.20 7.25
CA LYS A 159 6.70 16.20 8.51
C LYS A 159 6.71 17.59 9.19
N ASN A 160 7.84 18.29 9.11
CA ASN A 160 7.97 19.63 9.70
C ASN A 160 7.27 20.72 8.87
N ASN A 161 7.13 20.50 7.57
CA ASN A 161 6.59 21.47 6.62
C ASN A 161 5.20 21.13 6.09
N GLY A 162 4.67 19.96 6.42
CA GLY A 162 3.45 19.42 5.82
C GLY A 162 2.24 19.40 6.76
N ASN A 163 1.08 19.54 6.16
CA ASN A 163 -0.22 19.35 6.83
C ASN A 163 -0.60 17.85 6.77
N TYR A 164 0.18 16.99 7.42
CA TYR A 164 -0.19 15.59 7.57
C TYR A 164 -1.11 15.39 8.75
N SER A 165 -2.18 14.64 8.54
CA SER A 165 -3.04 14.21 9.64
C SER A 165 -2.32 13.15 10.47
N PHE A 166 -1.66 12.21 9.82
CA PHE A 166 -0.87 11.16 10.47
C PHE A 166 0.04 10.45 9.45
N TYR A 167 0.96 9.66 9.95
CA TYR A 167 1.87 8.84 9.15
C TYR A 167 2.11 7.48 9.81
N VAL A 168 2.54 6.53 9.00
CA VAL A 168 2.92 5.18 9.43
C VAL A 168 4.29 4.84 8.87
N LYS A 169 5.19 4.35 9.72
CA LYS A 169 6.36 3.57 9.29
C LYS A 169 5.90 2.11 9.20
N PRO A 170 5.71 1.57 8.00
CA PRO A 170 5.17 0.22 7.86
C PRO A 170 6.10 -0.84 8.45
N LYS A 171 5.50 -1.89 9.00
CA LYS A 171 6.20 -3.09 9.48
C LYS A 171 6.01 -4.24 8.48
N ALA A 172 6.99 -5.13 8.44
CA ALA A 172 6.88 -6.37 7.66
C ALA A 172 5.62 -7.16 8.05
N GLY A 173 4.86 -7.61 7.05
CA GLY A 173 3.62 -8.36 7.26
C GLY A 173 2.44 -7.53 7.74
N SER A 174 2.46 -6.21 7.52
CA SER A 174 1.36 -5.29 7.85
C SER A 174 0.55 -4.88 6.63
N ILE A 175 -0.70 -4.46 6.87
CA ILE A 175 -1.60 -3.89 5.84
C ILE A 175 -2.19 -2.58 6.37
N ILE A 176 -2.16 -1.54 5.56
CA ILE A 176 -2.97 -0.34 5.78
C ILE A 176 -4.20 -0.38 4.86
N VAL A 177 -5.35 0.01 5.40
CA VAL A 177 -6.64 -0.01 4.70
C VAL A 177 -7.29 1.36 4.80
N PHE A 178 -7.80 1.85 3.68
CA PHE A 178 -8.40 3.18 3.60
C PHE A 178 -9.36 3.31 2.41
N PRO A 179 -10.25 4.33 2.40
CA PRO A 179 -11.06 4.63 1.23
C PRO A 179 -10.20 5.11 0.05
N PRO A 180 -10.50 4.69 -1.20
CA PRO A 180 -9.70 5.02 -2.38
C PRO A 180 -9.87 6.47 -2.89
N SER A 181 -10.84 7.20 -2.35
CA SER A 181 -11.31 8.51 -2.83
C SER A 181 -11.03 9.64 -1.84
N PRO A 182 -11.16 10.91 -2.24
CA PRO A 182 -11.08 12.04 -1.32
C PRO A 182 -11.98 11.86 -0.09
N PRO A 183 -11.57 12.33 1.11
CA PRO A 183 -10.38 13.16 1.36
C PRO A 183 -9.09 12.39 1.64
N TYR A 184 -9.04 11.08 1.45
CA TYR A 184 -7.95 10.18 1.87
C TYR A 184 -6.76 10.21 0.91
N HIS A 185 -6.21 11.42 0.68
CA HIS A 185 -4.95 11.54 -0.05
C HIS A 185 -3.82 10.93 0.76
N HIS A 186 -2.98 10.14 0.10
CA HIS A 186 -1.82 9.54 0.73
C HIS A 186 -0.56 9.74 -0.10
N THR A 187 0.57 9.73 0.59
CA THR A 187 1.91 9.94 0.03
C THR A 187 2.78 8.76 0.41
N ALA A 188 3.42 8.13 -0.58
CA ALA A 188 4.52 7.21 -0.35
C ALA A 188 5.83 8.02 -0.35
N HIS A 189 6.43 8.18 0.82
CA HIS A 189 7.63 8.99 0.99
C HIS A 189 8.87 8.34 0.36
N LEU A 190 9.89 9.14 0.16
CA LEU A 190 11.16 8.76 -0.44
C LEU A 190 11.78 7.54 0.26
N VAL A 191 12.08 6.50 -0.51
CA VAL A 191 12.94 5.40 -0.07
C VAL A 191 14.38 5.88 -0.13
N LYS A 192 15.08 5.94 1.02
CA LYS A 192 16.45 6.45 1.13
C LYS A 192 17.49 5.36 0.86
N SER A 193 17.27 4.19 1.43
CA SER A 193 18.16 3.04 1.26
C SER A 193 17.37 1.72 1.42
N GLY A 194 17.90 0.64 0.90
CA GLY A 194 17.22 -0.65 0.86
C GLY A 194 16.15 -0.73 -0.24
N GLU A 195 15.45 -1.84 -0.29
CA GLU A 195 14.34 -2.06 -1.23
C GLU A 195 13.03 -2.17 -0.43
N LYS A 196 12.02 -1.40 -0.77
CA LYS A 196 10.70 -1.50 -0.16
C LYS A 196 9.81 -2.40 -1.01
N ILE A 197 9.32 -3.50 -0.42
CA ILE A 197 8.48 -4.47 -1.11
C ILE A 197 7.04 -4.34 -0.58
N MET A 198 6.10 -4.09 -1.50
CA MET A 198 4.71 -3.89 -1.15
C MET A 198 3.75 -4.50 -2.17
N VAL A 199 2.51 -4.74 -1.73
CA VAL A 199 1.43 -5.28 -2.57
C VAL A 199 0.21 -4.35 -2.44
N PRO A 200 -0.10 -3.53 -3.45
CA PRO A 200 -1.36 -2.81 -3.51
C PRO A 200 -2.49 -3.79 -3.88
N GLN A 201 -3.64 -3.61 -3.29
CA GLN A 201 -4.84 -4.38 -3.60
C GLN A 201 -6.09 -3.52 -3.41
N HIS A 202 -7.17 -3.87 -4.08
CA HIS A 202 -8.42 -3.14 -3.99
C HIS A 202 -9.63 -4.08 -3.86
N TRP A 203 -10.58 -3.66 -3.04
CA TRP A 203 -11.93 -4.20 -3.06
C TRP A 203 -12.73 -3.43 -4.12
N ILE A 204 -13.35 -4.16 -5.03
CA ILE A 204 -14.14 -3.62 -6.14
C ILE A 204 -15.63 -3.83 -5.92
N HIS A 205 -16.45 -2.98 -6.52
CA HIS A 205 -17.92 -3.09 -6.52
C HIS A 205 -18.44 -4.31 -7.28
#